data_6bac766f1e3bf86d7747be30052f8623
#
_entry.id   6bac766f1e3bf86d7747be30052f8623
#
_cell.length_a   1.000
_cell.length_b   1.000
_cell.length_c   1.000
_cell.angle_alpha   90.00
_cell.angle_beta   90.00
_cell.angle_gamma   90.00
#
_symmetry.space_group_name_H-M   'P 1'
#
loop_
_entity.id
_entity.type
_entity.pdbx_description
1 polymer ?
#
loop_
_entity_poly.entity_id
_entity_poly.type
_entity_poly.pdbx_seq_one_letter_code
_entity_poly.pdbx_strand_id
1 'polypeptide(L)'
;MRTSSRSLAGDLVTLLRHALAVVVCPFTVAVLVPLWLARRGGLMPALAGSAAGLAMQAAGLALLAVGLALFVASLRRFATEGQGTLAPWDPPRELVVRGPYRYVRNPMISGVLLVLVGEALVLRSRPQFLWASTIFAINAVYIPLLEEPDLARRFGDSYREYCRHVPRLLPRLRPWNQA
;
A
#
# COMPACT_ATOMS: atom_id res chain seq x y z
N MET A 1 -10.86 8.48 37.48
CA MET A 1 -9.72 8.12 36.63
C MET A 1 -9.57 6.60 36.67
N ARG A 2 -10.07 5.86 35.69
CA ARG A 2 -9.79 4.43 35.49
C ARG A 2 -8.78 4.32 34.36
N THR A 3 -7.52 4.18 34.69
CA THR A 3 -6.49 3.73 33.75
C THR A 3 -6.78 2.27 33.44
N SER A 4 -7.38 2.03 32.28
CA SER A 4 -7.53 0.68 31.73
C SER A 4 -6.13 0.15 31.47
N SER A 5 -5.65 -0.75 32.32
CA SER A 5 -4.48 -1.58 32.03
C SER A 5 -4.86 -2.50 30.87
N ARG A 6 -4.53 -2.09 29.64
CA ARG A 6 -4.50 -3.03 28.52
C ARG A 6 -3.56 -4.14 28.96
N SER A 7 -4.04 -5.39 28.95
CA SER A 7 -3.19 -6.52 29.33
C SER A 7 -2.11 -6.68 28.27
N LEU A 8 -0.86 -6.91 28.67
CA LEU A 8 0.27 -7.19 27.76
C LEU A 8 -0.09 -8.27 26.73
N ALA A 9 -0.92 -9.22 27.12
CA ALA A 9 -1.46 -10.25 26.21
C ALA A 9 -2.35 -9.66 25.11
N GLY A 10 -3.20 -8.68 25.41
CA GLY A 10 -4.06 -8.01 24.43
C GLY A 10 -3.25 -7.18 23.42
N ASP A 11 -2.22 -6.50 23.89
CA ASP A 11 -1.33 -5.73 23.02
C ASP A 11 -0.49 -6.66 22.11
N LEU A 12 -0.03 -7.81 22.62
CA LEU A 12 0.70 -8.81 21.86
C LEU A 12 -0.19 -9.45 20.76
N VAL A 13 -1.43 -9.83 21.09
CA VAL A 13 -2.37 -10.37 20.11
C VAL A 13 -2.66 -9.37 19.00
N THR A 14 -2.85 -8.10 19.33
CA THR A 14 -3.06 -7.04 18.35
C THR A 14 -1.85 -6.86 17.45
N LEU A 15 -0.64 -6.85 18.02
CA LEU A 15 0.61 -6.76 17.26
C LEU A 15 0.78 -7.95 16.31
N LEU A 16 0.52 -9.17 16.77
CA LEU A 16 0.60 -10.38 15.95
C LEU A 16 -0.42 -10.37 14.79
N ARG A 17 -1.65 -9.90 15.01
CA ARG A 17 -2.67 -9.75 13.95
C ARG A 17 -2.22 -8.75 12.88
N HIS A 18 -1.68 -7.60 13.27
CA HIS A 18 -1.14 -6.62 12.32
C HIS A 18 0.07 -7.16 11.57
N ALA A 19 1.00 -7.80 12.27
CA ALA A 19 2.19 -8.42 11.64
C ALA A 19 1.78 -9.49 10.63
N LEU A 20 0.84 -10.37 10.98
CA LEU A 20 0.33 -11.39 10.07
C LEU A 20 -0.34 -10.78 8.83
N ALA A 21 -1.17 -9.76 9.01
CA ALA A 21 -1.83 -9.09 7.90
C ALA A 21 -0.82 -8.41 6.94
N VAL A 22 0.23 -7.79 7.47
CA VAL A 22 1.31 -7.18 6.66
C VAL A 22 2.13 -8.25 5.94
N VAL A 23 2.46 -9.38 6.61
CA VAL A 23 3.24 -10.46 6.02
C VAL A 23 2.45 -11.18 4.93
N VAL A 24 1.20 -11.55 5.20
CA VAL A 24 0.39 -12.36 4.26
C VAL A 24 0.04 -11.58 2.99
N CYS A 25 -0.33 -10.31 3.09
CA CYS A 25 -0.77 -9.53 1.93
C CYS A 25 0.37 -8.73 1.27
N PRO A 26 0.83 -7.59 1.81
CA PRO A 26 1.77 -6.74 1.09
C PRO A 26 3.19 -7.32 0.99
N PHE A 27 3.68 -8.04 2.00
CA PHE A 27 5.02 -8.63 1.96
C PHE A 27 5.12 -9.75 0.92
N THR A 28 4.10 -10.62 0.83
CA THR A 28 4.08 -11.66 -0.22
C THR A 28 4.08 -11.03 -1.61
N VAL A 29 3.25 -10.02 -1.82
CA VAL A 29 3.10 -9.35 -3.12
C VAL A 29 4.36 -8.56 -3.50
N ALA A 30 4.91 -7.78 -2.56
CA ALA A 30 5.99 -6.82 -2.84
C ALA A 30 7.40 -7.35 -2.52
N VAL A 31 7.56 -8.54 -1.93
CA VAL A 31 8.88 -9.09 -1.61
C VAL A 31 9.01 -10.53 -2.06
N LEU A 32 8.13 -11.44 -1.60
CA LEU A 32 8.34 -12.88 -1.86
C LEU A 32 8.20 -13.22 -3.34
N VAL A 33 7.14 -12.76 -4.00
CA VAL A 33 6.93 -13.03 -5.44
C VAL A 33 7.98 -12.34 -6.31
N PRO A 34 8.31 -11.04 -6.15
CA PRO A 34 9.41 -10.41 -6.88
C PRO A 34 10.76 -11.10 -6.67
N LEU A 35 11.10 -11.49 -5.44
CA LEU A 35 12.34 -12.21 -5.15
C LEU A 35 12.38 -13.58 -5.83
N TRP A 36 11.27 -14.31 -5.83
CA TRP A 36 11.16 -15.58 -6.53
C TRP A 36 11.30 -15.42 -8.04
N LEU A 37 10.65 -14.40 -8.64
CA LEU A 37 10.80 -14.07 -10.06
C LEU A 37 12.24 -13.71 -10.43
N ALA A 38 12.91 -12.89 -9.59
CA ALA A 38 14.30 -12.50 -9.79
C ALA A 38 15.24 -13.72 -9.75
N ARG A 39 15.07 -14.60 -8.75
CA ARG A 39 15.87 -15.83 -8.61
C ARG A 39 15.68 -16.78 -9.79
N ARG A 40 14.44 -17.01 -10.24
CA ARG A 40 14.15 -17.85 -11.39
C ARG A 40 14.71 -17.29 -12.70
N GLY A 41 14.71 -15.98 -12.84
CA GLY A 41 15.28 -15.28 -14.00
C GLY A 41 16.80 -15.13 -13.97
N GLY A 42 17.48 -15.58 -12.90
CA GLY A 42 18.92 -15.35 -12.71
C GLY A 42 19.28 -13.86 -12.61
N LEU A 43 18.30 -13.03 -12.23
CA LEU A 43 18.46 -11.58 -12.18
C LEU A 43 19.21 -11.18 -10.92
N MET A 44 20.35 -10.54 -11.09
CA MET A 44 21.12 -9.91 -10.02
C MET A 44 21.10 -8.39 -10.20
N PRO A 45 21.01 -7.63 -9.12
CA PRO A 45 21.18 -6.18 -9.19
C PRO A 45 22.59 -5.88 -9.71
N ALA A 46 22.69 -5.37 -10.91
CA ALA A 46 23.93 -4.95 -11.53
C ALA A 46 23.76 -3.56 -12.12
N LEU A 47 24.81 -2.75 -12.05
CA LEU A 47 24.80 -1.43 -12.66
C LEU A 47 24.64 -1.58 -14.18
N ALA A 48 23.78 -0.73 -14.75
CA ALA A 48 23.59 -0.72 -16.19
C ALA A 48 24.83 -0.12 -16.89
N GLY A 49 25.25 -0.76 -17.98
CA GLY A 49 26.40 -0.27 -18.77
C GLY A 49 26.10 0.93 -19.70
N SER A 50 24.89 1.50 -19.61
CA SER A 50 24.49 2.65 -20.44
C SER A 50 23.87 3.77 -19.60
N ALA A 51 24.01 5.01 -20.03
CA ALA A 51 23.40 6.16 -19.36
C ALA A 51 21.88 6.04 -19.21
N ALA A 52 21.19 5.56 -20.26
CA ALA A 52 19.75 5.31 -20.20
C ALA A 52 19.38 4.24 -19.16
N GLY A 53 20.17 3.17 -19.08
CA GLY A 53 19.97 2.12 -18.07
C GLY A 53 20.21 2.61 -16.64
N LEU A 54 21.22 3.44 -16.42
CA LEU A 54 21.49 4.08 -15.13
C LEU A 54 20.36 5.04 -14.72
N ALA A 55 19.88 5.86 -15.67
CA ALA A 55 18.73 6.73 -15.41
C ALA A 55 17.47 5.94 -15.02
N MET A 56 17.21 4.83 -15.71
CA MET A 56 16.09 3.93 -15.38
C MET A 56 16.23 3.30 -13.98
N GLN A 57 17.44 2.86 -13.61
CA GLN A 57 17.70 2.33 -12.27
C GLN A 57 17.56 3.41 -11.20
N ALA A 58 18.06 4.62 -11.43
CA ALA A 58 17.89 5.73 -10.51
C ALA A 58 16.41 6.08 -10.31
N ALA A 59 15.63 6.14 -11.39
CA ALA A 59 14.17 6.32 -11.31
C ALA A 59 13.52 5.18 -10.52
N GLY A 60 13.91 3.93 -10.75
CA GLY A 60 13.44 2.77 -10.01
C GLY A 60 13.72 2.86 -8.50
N LEU A 61 14.94 3.26 -8.11
CA LEU A 61 15.29 3.47 -6.70
C LEU A 61 14.48 4.61 -6.07
N ALA A 62 14.24 5.70 -6.80
CA ALA A 62 13.40 6.78 -6.33
C ALA A 62 11.96 6.31 -6.09
N LEU A 63 11.39 5.52 -7.01
CA LEU A 63 10.05 4.94 -6.85
C LEU A 63 9.98 3.97 -5.67
N LEU A 64 11.00 3.14 -5.45
CA LEU A 64 11.10 2.26 -4.28
C LEU A 64 11.07 3.08 -2.98
N ALA A 65 11.89 4.12 -2.88
CA ALA A 65 11.96 4.97 -1.69
C ALA A 65 10.63 5.68 -1.41
N VAL A 66 10.02 6.30 -2.44
CA VAL A 66 8.72 6.98 -2.33
C VAL A 66 7.61 5.99 -2.00
N GLY A 67 7.58 4.83 -2.67
CA GLY A 67 6.58 3.79 -2.44
C GLY A 67 6.64 3.25 -1.01
N LEU A 68 7.84 2.95 -0.52
CA LEU A 68 8.04 2.47 0.85
C LEU A 68 7.66 3.54 1.88
N ALA A 69 8.06 4.79 1.67
CA ALA A 69 7.69 5.90 2.56
C ALA A 69 6.17 6.09 2.61
N LEU A 70 5.51 6.06 1.46
CA LEU A 70 4.05 6.17 1.35
C LEU A 70 3.36 5.00 2.04
N PHE A 71 3.82 3.76 1.82
CA PHE A 71 3.30 2.57 2.47
C PHE A 71 3.41 2.65 4.00
N VAL A 72 4.60 2.95 4.52
CA VAL A 72 4.85 3.05 5.96
C VAL A 72 4.03 4.17 6.60
N ALA A 73 3.97 5.35 5.97
CA ALA A 73 3.16 6.47 6.47
C ALA A 73 1.67 6.11 6.54
N SER A 74 1.17 5.41 5.51
CA SER A 74 -0.23 4.97 5.42
C SER A 74 -0.54 3.88 6.44
N LEU A 75 0.35 2.89 6.58
CA LEU A 75 0.21 1.82 7.55
C LEU A 75 0.17 2.35 8.98
N ARG A 76 1.04 3.31 9.33
CA ARG A 76 1.04 3.95 10.65
C ARG A 76 -0.30 4.63 10.94
N ARG A 77 -0.84 5.40 9.99
CA ARG A 77 -2.16 6.05 10.16
C ARG A 77 -3.28 5.03 10.29
N PHE A 78 -3.28 4.02 9.45
CA PHE A 78 -4.27 2.97 9.50
C PHE A 78 -4.25 2.21 10.84
N ALA A 79 -3.08 1.83 11.32
CA ALA A 79 -2.93 1.11 12.59
C ALA A 79 -3.32 1.95 13.82
N THR A 80 -3.08 3.28 13.78
CA THR A 80 -3.38 4.16 14.93
C THR A 80 -4.81 4.70 14.93
N GLU A 81 -5.42 4.89 13.75
CA GLU A 81 -6.71 5.57 13.59
C GLU A 81 -7.83 4.62 13.09
N GLY A 82 -7.49 3.60 12.29
CA GLY A 82 -8.47 2.71 11.65
C GLY A 82 -9.09 1.66 12.57
N GLN A 83 -8.51 1.38 13.71
CA GLN A 83 -8.95 0.35 14.68
C GLN A 83 -9.22 -1.03 14.05
N GLY A 84 -8.49 -1.37 12.98
CA GLY A 84 -8.55 -2.64 12.26
C GLY A 84 -7.19 -3.05 11.73
N THR A 85 -7.13 -4.12 10.92
CA THR A 85 -5.90 -4.57 10.25
C THR A 85 -6.01 -4.46 8.72
N LEU A 86 -4.91 -4.69 8.01
CA LEU A 86 -4.90 -4.74 6.54
C LEU A 86 -5.58 -6.00 5.98
N ALA A 87 -5.94 -6.93 6.83
CA ALA A 87 -6.55 -8.19 6.42
C ALA A 87 -8.02 -7.96 6.04
N PRO A 88 -8.51 -8.58 4.96
CA PRO A 88 -9.91 -8.49 4.55
C PRO A 88 -10.91 -8.98 5.62
N TRP A 89 -10.44 -9.85 6.53
CA TRP A 89 -11.26 -10.40 7.63
C TRP A 89 -11.28 -9.53 8.90
N ASP A 90 -10.52 -8.44 8.94
CA ASP A 90 -10.46 -7.50 10.07
C ASP A 90 -10.38 -6.04 9.56
N PRO A 91 -11.41 -5.58 8.85
CA PRO A 91 -11.40 -4.29 8.19
C PRO A 91 -11.50 -3.12 9.18
N PRO A 92 -11.15 -1.88 8.76
CA PRO A 92 -11.16 -0.71 9.62
C PRO A 92 -12.56 -0.44 10.18
N ARG A 93 -12.62 -0.01 11.43
CA ARG A 93 -13.84 0.39 12.12
C ARG A 93 -14.11 1.89 11.99
N GLU A 94 -13.09 2.67 11.72
CA GLU A 94 -13.17 4.11 11.51
C GLU A 94 -12.59 4.50 10.15
N LEU A 95 -13.19 5.49 9.51
CA LEU A 95 -12.72 6.03 8.24
C LEU A 95 -11.50 6.91 8.47
N VAL A 96 -10.35 6.47 7.97
CA VAL A 96 -9.09 7.21 8.09
C VAL A 96 -8.98 8.23 6.95
N VAL A 97 -9.00 9.52 7.28
CA VAL A 97 -8.89 10.64 6.33
C VAL A 97 -7.77 11.59 6.72
N ARG A 98 -6.64 11.05 7.20
CA ARG A 98 -5.48 11.84 7.67
C ARG A 98 -4.19 11.43 6.95
N GLY A 99 -3.20 12.31 7.00
CA GLY A 99 -1.91 12.06 6.36
C GLY A 99 -2.04 11.78 4.86
N PRO A 100 -1.47 10.68 4.34
CA PRO A 100 -1.53 10.33 2.91
C PRO A 100 -2.95 10.15 2.38
N TYR A 101 -3.92 9.74 3.22
CA TYR A 101 -5.32 9.56 2.84
C TYR A 101 -6.04 10.85 2.46
N ARG A 102 -5.47 12.02 2.74
CA ARG A 102 -5.97 13.33 2.29
C ARG A 102 -5.64 13.61 0.83
N TYR A 103 -4.72 12.87 0.25
CA TYR A 103 -4.25 13.05 -1.12
C TYR A 103 -4.75 11.96 -2.07
N VAL A 104 -4.88 10.74 -1.58
CA VAL A 104 -5.30 9.57 -2.36
C VAL A 104 -6.03 8.59 -1.45
N ARG A 105 -7.10 7.94 -1.95
CA ARG A 105 -7.93 7.06 -1.11
C ARG A 105 -7.24 5.75 -0.72
N ASN A 106 -6.39 5.22 -1.60
CA ASN A 106 -5.68 3.95 -1.39
C ASN A 106 -4.14 4.15 -1.36
N PRO A 107 -3.61 4.93 -0.41
CA PRO A 107 -2.18 5.25 -0.41
C PRO A 107 -1.29 4.04 -0.14
N MET A 108 -1.75 3.02 0.59
CA MET A 108 -1.02 1.77 0.79
C MET A 108 -0.86 0.99 -0.52
N ILE A 109 -1.94 0.83 -1.28
CA ILE A 109 -1.90 0.17 -2.60
C ILE A 109 -1.03 0.96 -3.57
N SER A 110 -1.17 2.30 -3.60
CA SER A 110 -0.29 3.17 -4.41
C SER A 110 1.19 2.98 -4.03
N GLY A 111 1.50 2.89 -2.73
CA GLY A 111 2.84 2.60 -2.23
C GLY A 111 3.38 1.26 -2.71
N VAL A 112 2.60 0.19 -2.59
CA VAL A 112 2.97 -1.15 -3.09
C VAL A 112 3.20 -1.14 -4.59
N LEU A 113 2.35 -0.49 -5.37
CA LEU A 113 2.51 -0.41 -6.83
C LEU A 113 3.78 0.35 -7.23
N LEU A 114 4.12 1.44 -6.52
CA LEU A 114 5.37 2.17 -6.73
C LEU A 114 6.59 1.29 -6.41
N VAL A 115 6.54 0.49 -5.34
CA VAL A 115 7.61 -0.48 -5.01
C VAL A 115 7.77 -1.49 -6.14
N LEU A 116 6.69 -2.13 -6.59
CA LEU A 116 6.74 -3.14 -7.66
C LEU A 116 7.28 -2.59 -8.98
N VAL A 117 6.85 -1.39 -9.38
CA VAL A 117 7.39 -0.72 -10.58
C VAL A 117 8.85 -0.35 -10.37
N GLY A 118 9.21 0.14 -9.19
CA GLY A 118 10.59 0.45 -8.83
C GLY A 118 11.51 -0.77 -8.95
N GLU A 119 11.10 -1.93 -8.41
CA GLU A 119 11.84 -3.19 -8.54
C GLU A 119 11.99 -3.62 -10.01
N ALA A 120 10.92 -3.52 -10.80
CA ALA A 120 10.95 -3.86 -12.21
C ALA A 120 11.95 -3.00 -13.00
N LEU A 121 12.04 -1.71 -12.67
CA LEU A 121 12.99 -0.78 -13.30
C LEU A 121 14.44 -1.03 -12.83
N VAL A 122 14.66 -1.23 -11.52
CA VAL A 122 16.00 -1.51 -10.98
C VAL A 122 16.59 -2.77 -11.57
N LEU A 123 15.80 -3.84 -11.64
CA LEU A 123 16.22 -5.12 -12.18
C LEU A 123 16.05 -5.22 -13.70
N ARG A 124 15.45 -4.23 -14.34
CA ARG A 124 15.15 -4.22 -15.78
C ARG A 124 14.42 -5.49 -16.23
N SER A 125 13.47 -5.91 -15.42
CA SER A 125 12.84 -7.23 -15.48
C SER A 125 11.42 -7.16 -16.07
N ARG A 126 11.23 -7.76 -17.26
CA ARG A 126 9.89 -7.90 -17.84
C ARG A 126 8.93 -8.72 -16.97
N PRO A 127 9.32 -9.89 -16.37
CA PRO A 127 8.43 -10.62 -15.47
C PRO A 127 7.95 -9.80 -14.27
N GLN A 128 8.82 -8.96 -13.70
CA GLN A 128 8.41 -8.11 -12.58
C GLN A 128 7.48 -6.97 -13.01
N PHE A 129 7.72 -6.41 -14.20
CA PHE A 129 6.78 -5.43 -14.77
C PHE A 129 5.41 -6.05 -15.05
N LEU A 130 5.36 -7.27 -15.57
CA LEU A 130 4.10 -8.01 -15.75
C LEU A 130 3.42 -8.30 -14.40
N TRP A 131 4.20 -8.65 -13.37
CA TRP A 131 3.67 -8.83 -12.02
C TRP A 131 3.07 -7.52 -11.47
N ALA A 132 3.79 -6.41 -11.55
CA ALA A 132 3.28 -5.09 -11.16
C ALA A 132 1.98 -4.73 -11.89
N SER A 133 1.92 -4.99 -13.22
CA SER A 133 0.72 -4.77 -14.04
C SER A 133 -0.44 -5.67 -13.63
N THR A 134 -0.17 -6.92 -13.28
CA THR A 134 -1.18 -7.87 -12.78
C THR A 134 -1.77 -7.38 -11.46
N ILE A 135 -0.92 -6.97 -10.51
CA ILE A 135 -1.38 -6.43 -9.22
C ILE A 135 -2.18 -5.13 -9.42
N PHE A 136 -1.74 -4.26 -10.32
CA PHE A 136 -2.50 -3.06 -10.70
C PHE A 136 -3.89 -3.44 -11.25
N ALA A 137 -3.97 -4.36 -12.21
CA ALA A 137 -5.23 -4.78 -12.84
C ALA A 137 -6.19 -5.41 -11.82
N ILE A 138 -5.68 -6.27 -10.92
CA ILE A 138 -6.49 -6.86 -9.85
C ILE A 138 -7.08 -5.75 -8.97
N ASN A 139 -6.28 -4.79 -8.52
CA ASN A 139 -6.76 -3.71 -7.66
C ASN A 139 -7.67 -2.72 -8.40
N ALA A 140 -7.44 -2.47 -9.69
CA ALA A 140 -8.30 -1.65 -10.52
C ALA A 140 -9.73 -2.21 -10.66
N VAL A 141 -9.89 -3.53 -10.49
CA VAL A 141 -11.19 -4.21 -10.48
C VAL A 141 -11.71 -4.39 -9.06
N TYR A 142 -10.87 -4.88 -8.14
CA TYR A 142 -11.26 -5.21 -6.77
C TYR A 142 -11.73 -3.98 -5.97
N ILE A 143 -10.98 -2.89 -6.04
CA ILE A 143 -11.29 -1.68 -5.25
C ILE A 143 -12.69 -1.14 -5.61
N PRO A 144 -13.01 -0.81 -6.89
CA PRO A 144 -14.31 -0.23 -7.21
C PRO A 144 -15.48 -1.18 -7.07
N LEU A 145 -15.28 -2.49 -7.24
CA LEU A 145 -16.37 -3.46 -7.24
C LEU A 145 -16.67 -4.07 -5.88
N LEU A 146 -15.67 -4.17 -5.02
CA LEU A 146 -15.80 -4.87 -3.74
C LEU A 146 -15.49 -3.97 -2.54
N GLU A 147 -14.34 -3.31 -2.53
CA GLU A 147 -13.90 -2.51 -1.38
C GLU A 147 -14.70 -1.22 -1.21
N GLU A 148 -14.83 -0.40 -2.26
CA GLU A 148 -15.56 0.88 -2.17
C GLU A 148 -17.05 0.72 -1.83
N PRO A 149 -17.80 -0.25 -2.40
CA PRO A 149 -19.17 -0.50 -1.99
C PRO A 149 -19.30 -0.95 -0.53
N ASP A 150 -18.33 -1.74 -0.01
CA ASP A 150 -18.34 -2.14 1.39
C ASP A 150 -18.07 -0.94 2.32
N LEU A 151 -17.08 -0.11 1.99
CA LEU A 151 -16.78 1.13 2.71
C LEU A 151 -17.97 2.11 2.67
N ALA A 152 -18.65 2.22 1.52
CA ALA A 152 -19.84 3.06 1.39
C ALA A 152 -21.02 2.57 2.23
N ARG A 153 -21.17 1.25 2.40
CA ARG A 153 -22.19 0.68 3.30
C ARG A 153 -21.86 0.92 4.77
N ARG A 154 -20.57 0.85 5.14
CA ARG A 154 -20.12 1.00 6.53
C ARG A 154 -20.11 2.44 7.00
N PHE A 155 -19.60 3.34 6.18
CA PHE A 155 -19.35 4.74 6.56
C PHE A 155 -20.35 5.74 5.96
N GLY A 156 -21.27 5.26 5.10
CA GLY A 156 -22.37 6.06 4.57
C GLY A 156 -21.93 7.32 3.85
N ASP A 157 -22.55 8.44 4.22
CA ASP A 157 -22.34 9.73 3.55
C ASP A 157 -20.94 10.29 3.77
N SER A 158 -20.30 10.01 4.90
CA SER A 158 -18.91 10.41 5.15
C SER A 158 -17.94 9.84 4.12
N TYR A 159 -18.15 8.58 3.72
CA TYR A 159 -17.32 7.95 2.69
C TYR A 159 -17.64 8.50 1.30
N ARG A 160 -18.92 8.75 0.99
CA ARG A 160 -19.34 9.35 -0.29
C ARG A 160 -18.76 10.75 -0.47
N GLU A 161 -18.77 11.56 0.60
CA GLU A 161 -18.13 12.88 0.63
C GLU A 161 -16.63 12.78 0.39
N TYR A 162 -15.97 11.86 1.08
CA TYR A 162 -14.54 11.58 0.88
C TYR A 162 -14.23 11.22 -0.56
N CYS A 163 -15.03 10.36 -1.19
CA CYS A 163 -14.87 9.96 -2.59
C CYS A 163 -15.00 11.09 -3.59
N ARG A 164 -15.83 12.11 -3.32
CA ARG A 164 -15.99 13.29 -4.18
C ARG A 164 -14.75 14.17 -4.23
N HIS A 165 -13.98 14.19 -3.14
CA HIS A 165 -12.85 15.11 -2.98
C HIS A 165 -11.48 14.46 -3.15
N VAL A 166 -11.35 13.17 -2.87
CA VAL A 166 -10.07 12.46 -2.91
C VAL A 166 -10.08 11.37 -3.98
N PRO A 167 -9.15 11.40 -4.94
CA PRO A 167 -9.07 10.40 -6.01
C PRO A 167 -8.61 9.03 -5.50
N ARG A 168 -8.87 7.97 -6.29
CA ARG A 168 -8.63 6.57 -5.91
C ARG A 168 -7.14 6.19 -5.83
N LEU A 169 -6.37 6.45 -6.88
CA LEU A 169 -4.98 5.98 -7.02
C LEU A 169 -3.98 7.10 -7.34
N LEU A 170 -4.37 8.10 -8.09
CA LEU A 170 -3.50 9.22 -8.43
C LEU A 170 -3.61 10.31 -7.36
N PRO A 171 -2.54 10.66 -6.66
CA PRO A 171 -2.61 11.63 -5.58
C PRO A 171 -2.90 13.04 -6.12
N ARG A 172 -3.77 13.77 -5.44
CA ARG A 172 -3.98 15.20 -5.69
C ARG A 172 -2.81 16.01 -5.14
N LEU A 173 -2.59 17.19 -5.70
CA LEU A 173 -1.48 18.06 -5.31
C LEU A 173 -1.69 18.76 -3.95
N ARG A 174 -2.95 18.98 -3.56
CA ARG A 174 -3.30 19.64 -2.30
C ARG A 174 -4.09 18.70 -1.40
N PRO A 175 -3.84 18.69 -0.09
CA PRO A 175 -4.58 17.83 0.83
C PRO A 175 -6.06 18.26 0.92
N TRP A 176 -6.96 17.30 1.03
CA TRP A 176 -8.33 17.59 1.40
C TRP A 176 -8.44 17.78 2.92
N ASN A 177 -9.10 18.85 3.33
CA ASN A 177 -9.44 19.11 4.73
C ASN A 177 -10.95 18.90 4.85
N GLN A 178 -11.36 18.03 5.75
CA GLN A 178 -12.74 18.04 6.20
C GLN A 178 -13.01 19.39 6.87
N ALA A 179 -14.07 20.05 6.44
CA ALA A 179 -14.57 21.27 7.08
C ALA A 179 -15.13 20.94 8.47
#